data_e7be3497a876bb86423eaa2479c2f0af
#
_entry.id   e7be3497a876bb86423eaa2479c2f0af
#
_cell.length_a   1.000
_cell.length_b   1.000
_cell.length_c   1.000
_cell.angle_alpha   90.00
_cell.angle_beta   90.00
_cell.angle_gamma   90.00
#
_symmetry.space_group_name_H-M   'P 1'
#
loop_
_entity.id
_entity.type
_entity.pdbx_description
1 polymer ?
#
loop_
_entity_poly.entity_id
_entity_poly.type
_entity_poly.pdbx_seq_one_letter_code
_entity_poly.pdbx_strand_id
1 'polypeptide(L)'
;MPMSARSRFRARLLGSAITAAVALLMALLACGSAAAAGTVSLTSTAYTVKENAGVATITFHRTSAATRGEVRYGAWHRSAQQYQDYKPVKGRVDLAPGQTDGSFQVPIVDDPLVEGPETIAVGIFGTYPERVGRPDRAILTIEDDDAISTEPRDPVNPLGLPVVPTGGNPLRGATFYTNPSQTIAGVYASRIKRSKPQAARMLSAISSQPESKRFGSWNDKPGYVVAKYLAQAYHDNPGQIPLLATYRLKHIACHRYSDTPREAEAYKEWYRKFAQGIGNQRVVLFYEIDALITAPCLSGRGLAVRISEMQSAIDSLSRLPHAVVYVDAGASDAHHPRFIASLLNKVGVRKIQGFFTNSTHHNRTTLEIRYADYLSRKTHGKHYVINTAVNGRGSLRPRDRVRYGNSIRCNPPGRGLGPRPTSAVPAKYPRLDGLFWIGNPGRSAGNCGTSRGAPPTGEFYLRYALMLIKNADYRIR
;
A
#
# COMPACT_ATOMS: atom_id res chain seq x y z
N MET A 1 -94.85 -41.83 -14.23
CA MET A 1 -94.42 -41.49 -12.86
C MET A 1 -93.03 -40.92 -12.99
N PRO A 2 -92.72 -39.70 -12.53
CA PRO A 2 -91.40 -39.06 -12.73
C PRO A 2 -90.42 -39.57 -11.70
N MET A 3 -89.22 -39.92 -12.16
CA MET A 3 -88.06 -40.25 -11.30
C MET A 3 -87.63 -39.04 -10.44
N SER A 4 -87.43 -39.31 -9.17
CA SER A 4 -87.24 -38.31 -8.14
C SER A 4 -85.92 -37.51 -8.33
N ALA A 5 -86.01 -36.25 -7.98
CA ALA A 5 -84.92 -35.27 -8.09
C ALA A 5 -83.60 -35.62 -7.33
N ARG A 6 -83.59 -36.68 -6.52
CA ARG A 6 -82.45 -37.12 -5.73
C ARG A 6 -81.35 -37.84 -6.53
N SER A 7 -81.66 -38.48 -7.66
CA SER A 7 -80.64 -39.21 -8.44
C SER A 7 -79.81 -38.31 -9.35
N ARG A 8 -80.30 -37.14 -9.73
CA ARG A 8 -79.57 -36.18 -10.59
C ARG A 8 -78.57 -35.36 -9.81
N PHE A 9 -78.74 -35.20 -8.48
CA PHE A 9 -77.81 -34.43 -7.64
C PHE A 9 -76.55 -35.24 -7.27
N ARG A 10 -76.68 -36.59 -7.11
CA ARG A 10 -75.53 -37.44 -6.82
C ARG A 10 -74.62 -37.63 -8.03
N ALA A 11 -75.13 -37.67 -9.25
CA ALA A 11 -74.30 -37.82 -10.44
C ALA A 11 -73.49 -36.54 -10.76
N ARG A 12 -73.97 -35.34 -10.41
CA ARG A 12 -73.24 -34.08 -10.60
C ARG A 12 -72.18 -33.90 -9.57
N LEU A 13 -72.37 -34.35 -8.33
CA LEU A 13 -71.37 -34.25 -7.27
C LEU A 13 -70.20 -35.20 -7.48
N LEU A 14 -70.36 -36.38 -8.03
CA LEU A 14 -69.31 -37.32 -8.35
C LEU A 14 -68.44 -36.85 -9.56
N GLY A 15 -69.05 -36.24 -10.56
CA GLY A 15 -68.29 -35.69 -11.70
C GLY A 15 -67.41 -34.50 -11.32
N SER A 16 -67.89 -33.63 -10.43
CA SER A 16 -67.14 -32.48 -9.95
C SER A 16 -65.99 -32.87 -9.02
N ALA A 17 -66.16 -33.96 -8.24
CA ALA A 17 -65.05 -34.40 -7.33
C ALA A 17 -63.90 -35.09 -8.10
N ILE A 18 -64.19 -35.81 -9.19
CA ILE A 18 -63.19 -36.45 -10.03
C ILE A 18 -62.43 -35.41 -10.84
N THR A 19 -63.10 -34.41 -11.40
CA THR A 19 -62.40 -33.29 -12.10
C THR A 19 -61.52 -32.42 -11.17
N ALA A 20 -61.97 -32.18 -9.96
CA ALA A 20 -61.13 -31.44 -8.95
C ALA A 20 -59.95 -32.28 -8.48
N ALA A 21 -60.11 -33.59 -8.31
CA ALA A 21 -58.98 -34.47 -7.91
C ALA A 21 -57.89 -34.61 -9.03
N VAL A 22 -58.36 -34.73 -10.30
CA VAL A 22 -57.38 -34.77 -11.43
C VAL A 22 -56.74 -33.44 -11.66
N ALA A 23 -57.43 -32.32 -11.50
CA ALA A 23 -56.77 -30.97 -11.55
C ALA A 23 -55.82 -30.74 -10.42
N LEU A 24 -56.07 -31.23 -9.20
CA LEU A 24 -55.18 -31.13 -8.06
C LEU A 24 -53.95 -32.06 -8.22
N LEU A 25 -54.14 -33.25 -8.81
CA LEU A 25 -53.02 -34.17 -9.11
C LEU A 25 -52.16 -33.65 -10.25
N MET A 26 -52.74 -33.02 -11.28
CA MET A 26 -51.96 -32.32 -12.34
C MET A 26 -51.26 -31.07 -11.84
N ALA A 27 -51.82 -30.32 -10.89
CA ALA A 27 -51.18 -29.19 -10.24
C ALA A 27 -50.03 -29.62 -9.31
N LEU A 28 -50.11 -30.80 -8.67
CA LEU A 28 -49.03 -31.36 -7.86
C LEU A 28 -47.89 -31.97 -8.71
N LEU A 29 -48.18 -32.43 -9.92
CA LEU A 29 -47.18 -32.90 -10.89
C LEU A 29 -46.52 -31.74 -11.65
N ALA A 30 -47.11 -30.54 -11.67
CA ALA A 30 -46.56 -29.32 -12.22
C ALA A 30 -45.75 -28.51 -11.20
N CYS A 31 -45.66 -28.91 -9.93
CA CYS A 31 -44.61 -28.46 -9.01
C CYS A 31 -43.31 -29.14 -9.46
N GLY A 32 -42.77 -28.68 -10.59
CA GLY A 32 -41.42 -28.99 -11.00
C GLY A 32 -40.51 -28.73 -9.80
N SER A 33 -39.79 -29.75 -9.38
CA SER A 33 -38.74 -29.66 -8.39
C SER A 33 -37.94 -28.40 -8.72
N ALA A 34 -38.05 -27.38 -7.90
CA ALA A 34 -37.08 -26.27 -7.98
C ALA A 34 -35.70 -26.92 -7.83
N ALA A 35 -35.05 -27.18 -8.95
CA ALA A 35 -33.73 -27.76 -8.96
C ALA A 35 -32.92 -26.88 -8.03
N ALA A 36 -32.37 -27.46 -6.97
CA ALA A 36 -31.58 -26.72 -6.01
C ALA A 36 -30.51 -25.97 -6.82
N ALA A 37 -30.49 -24.63 -6.65
CA ALA A 37 -29.56 -23.81 -7.38
C ALA A 37 -28.14 -24.39 -7.17
N GLY A 38 -27.50 -24.79 -8.26
CA GLY A 38 -26.15 -25.37 -8.21
C GLY A 38 -25.16 -24.47 -7.47
N THR A 39 -24.00 -24.98 -7.20
CA THR A 39 -22.90 -24.24 -6.58
C THR A 39 -21.71 -24.13 -7.52
N VAL A 40 -20.96 -23.05 -7.41
CA VAL A 40 -19.66 -22.87 -8.08
C VAL A 40 -18.56 -22.81 -7.01
N SER A 41 -17.56 -23.65 -7.15
CA SER A 41 -16.43 -23.76 -6.22
C SER A 41 -15.10 -23.74 -6.99
N LEU A 42 -14.02 -23.28 -6.35
CA LEU A 42 -12.68 -23.55 -6.88
C LEU A 42 -12.39 -25.05 -6.87
N THR A 43 -11.59 -25.52 -7.80
CA THR A 43 -11.22 -26.95 -7.88
C THR A 43 -10.13 -27.32 -6.88
N SER A 44 -9.44 -26.33 -6.30
CA SER A 44 -8.40 -26.52 -5.28
C SER A 44 -8.40 -25.40 -4.25
N THR A 45 -7.86 -25.66 -3.06
CA THR A 45 -7.54 -24.68 -2.02
C THR A 45 -6.14 -24.12 -2.14
N ALA A 46 -5.30 -24.69 -3.01
CA ALA A 46 -3.92 -24.28 -3.23
C ALA A 46 -3.53 -24.45 -4.71
N TYR A 47 -2.81 -23.46 -5.22
CA TYR A 47 -2.20 -23.46 -6.55
C TYR A 47 -0.75 -23.04 -6.42
N THR A 48 0.09 -23.52 -7.34
CA THR A 48 1.48 -23.12 -7.43
C THR A 48 1.80 -22.73 -8.87
N VAL A 49 2.62 -21.72 -9.04
CA VAL A 49 3.10 -21.26 -10.35
C VAL A 49 4.54 -20.82 -10.22
N LYS A 50 5.36 -21.06 -11.23
CA LYS A 50 6.69 -20.48 -11.34
C LYS A 50 6.58 -19.01 -11.74
N GLU A 51 7.52 -18.19 -11.30
CA GLU A 51 7.53 -16.75 -11.60
C GLU A 51 7.63 -16.49 -13.11
N ASN A 52 8.46 -17.25 -13.82
CA ASN A 52 8.63 -17.15 -15.27
C ASN A 52 7.46 -17.68 -16.10
N ALA A 53 6.45 -18.26 -15.50
CA ALA A 53 5.29 -18.80 -16.23
C ALA A 53 4.40 -17.70 -16.85
N GLY A 54 4.58 -16.44 -16.43
CA GLY A 54 3.85 -15.28 -16.93
C GLY A 54 2.38 -15.22 -16.51
N VAL A 55 1.75 -16.36 -16.24
CA VAL A 55 0.34 -16.42 -15.81
C VAL A 55 0.03 -17.66 -14.98
N ALA A 56 -0.73 -17.49 -13.90
CA ALA A 56 -1.33 -18.57 -13.14
C ALA A 56 -2.79 -18.78 -13.56
N THR A 57 -3.21 -20.01 -13.83
CA THR A 57 -4.59 -20.35 -14.15
C THR A 57 -5.29 -20.94 -12.94
N ILE A 58 -6.38 -20.30 -12.53
CA ILE A 58 -7.22 -20.72 -11.39
C ILE A 58 -8.51 -21.31 -11.94
N THR A 59 -8.78 -22.55 -11.62
CA THR A 59 -9.92 -23.32 -12.14
C THR A 59 -11.05 -23.40 -11.13
N PHE A 60 -12.27 -23.48 -11.66
CA PHE A 60 -13.48 -23.66 -10.86
C PHE A 60 -14.48 -24.58 -11.57
N HIS A 61 -15.36 -25.19 -10.79
CA HIS A 61 -16.39 -26.11 -11.25
C HIS A 61 -17.76 -25.69 -10.74
N ARG A 62 -18.81 -25.86 -11.58
CA ARG A 62 -20.21 -25.68 -11.17
C ARG A 62 -20.98 -27.01 -11.23
N THR A 63 -21.82 -27.22 -10.23
CA THR A 63 -22.61 -28.48 -10.09
C THR A 63 -23.86 -28.51 -10.95
N SER A 64 -24.24 -27.40 -11.57
CA SER A 64 -25.37 -27.28 -12.50
C SER A 64 -25.00 -26.43 -13.70
N ALA A 65 -25.25 -26.87 -14.89
CA ALA A 65 -24.94 -26.18 -16.14
C ALA A 65 -26.15 -25.97 -17.05
N ALA A 66 -27.36 -26.09 -16.51
CA ALA A 66 -28.60 -26.03 -17.29
C ALA A 66 -28.79 -24.67 -18.01
N THR A 67 -28.28 -23.59 -17.44
CA THR A 67 -28.44 -22.24 -17.95
C THR A 67 -27.09 -21.53 -18.12
N ARG A 68 -27.09 -20.35 -18.72
CA ARG A 68 -25.95 -19.44 -18.67
C ARG A 68 -25.60 -19.10 -17.23
N GLY A 69 -24.31 -19.00 -16.92
CA GLY A 69 -23.82 -18.59 -15.60
C GLY A 69 -22.80 -17.45 -15.68
N GLU A 70 -22.64 -16.75 -14.56
CA GLU A 70 -21.62 -15.73 -14.35
C GLU A 70 -20.85 -16.04 -13.06
N VAL A 71 -19.52 -15.96 -13.12
CA VAL A 71 -18.62 -16.14 -11.97
C VAL A 71 -17.74 -14.90 -11.81
N ARG A 72 -17.84 -14.24 -10.66
CA ARG A 72 -17.01 -13.08 -10.31
C ARG A 72 -15.83 -13.51 -9.46
N TYR A 73 -14.64 -13.09 -9.86
CA TYR A 73 -13.39 -13.51 -9.26
C TYR A 73 -12.46 -12.35 -8.94
N GLY A 74 -11.45 -12.59 -8.10
CA GLY A 74 -10.42 -11.64 -7.78
C GLY A 74 -9.16 -12.27 -7.18
N ALA A 75 -8.12 -11.47 -7.11
CA ALA A 75 -6.87 -11.78 -6.42
C ALA A 75 -6.51 -10.67 -5.44
N TRP A 76 -6.03 -11.05 -4.25
CA TRP A 76 -5.67 -10.14 -3.16
C TRP A 76 -4.27 -10.46 -2.65
N HIS A 77 -3.49 -9.43 -2.32
CA HIS A 77 -2.13 -9.58 -1.81
C HIS A 77 -2.08 -10.34 -0.48
N ARG A 78 -1.00 -11.10 -0.29
CA ARG A 78 -0.56 -11.67 0.97
C ARG A 78 0.91 -11.34 1.19
N SER A 79 1.86 -12.26 0.89
CA SER A 79 3.28 -11.93 0.89
C SER A 79 3.73 -11.30 -0.44
N ALA A 80 3.18 -11.76 -1.56
CA ALA A 80 3.47 -11.22 -2.88
C ALA A 80 2.90 -9.81 -3.07
N GLN A 81 3.66 -8.93 -3.71
CA GLN A 81 3.34 -7.52 -3.90
C GLN A 81 2.70 -7.27 -5.28
N GLN A 82 1.64 -6.49 -5.27
CA GLN A 82 0.97 -6.09 -6.52
C GLN A 82 1.92 -5.31 -7.43
N TYR A 83 1.97 -5.70 -8.72
CA TYR A 83 2.79 -5.12 -9.78
C TYR A 83 4.30 -5.38 -9.69
N GLN A 84 4.78 -6.03 -8.64
CA GLN A 84 6.13 -6.56 -8.55
C GLN A 84 6.10 -8.05 -8.89
N ASP A 85 5.27 -8.81 -8.23
CA ASP A 85 5.22 -10.27 -8.32
C ASP A 85 3.98 -10.75 -9.10
N TYR A 86 2.90 -9.95 -9.11
CA TYR A 86 1.70 -10.24 -9.90
C TYR A 86 0.90 -8.98 -10.25
N LYS A 87 0.08 -9.04 -11.30
CA LYS A 87 -0.88 -7.97 -11.63
C LYS A 87 -2.23 -8.29 -10.98
N PRO A 88 -2.80 -7.38 -10.16
CA PRO A 88 -4.08 -7.62 -9.50
C PRO A 88 -5.19 -7.77 -10.54
N VAL A 89 -6.03 -8.77 -10.32
CA VAL A 89 -7.18 -9.06 -11.18
C VAL A 89 -8.48 -8.99 -10.39
N LYS A 90 -9.51 -8.50 -11.05
CA LYS A 90 -10.89 -8.56 -10.64
C LYS A 90 -11.74 -8.56 -11.90
N GLY A 91 -12.56 -9.60 -12.06
CA GLY A 91 -13.32 -9.75 -13.30
C GLY A 91 -14.48 -10.72 -13.15
N ARG A 92 -15.03 -11.10 -14.30
CA ARG A 92 -16.06 -12.14 -14.40
C ARG A 92 -15.73 -13.09 -15.54
N VAL A 93 -16.21 -14.31 -15.40
CA VAL A 93 -16.27 -15.34 -16.46
C VAL A 93 -17.74 -15.62 -16.72
N ASP A 94 -18.13 -15.55 -18.00
CA ASP A 94 -19.45 -15.96 -18.45
C ASP A 94 -19.38 -17.43 -18.89
N LEU A 95 -20.31 -18.26 -18.41
CA LEU A 95 -20.39 -19.69 -18.70
C LEU A 95 -21.58 -19.98 -19.60
N ALA A 96 -21.35 -20.72 -20.69
CA ALA A 96 -22.41 -21.17 -21.60
C ALA A 96 -23.27 -22.28 -20.94
N PRO A 97 -24.51 -22.49 -21.40
CA PRO A 97 -25.27 -23.69 -21.06
C PRO A 97 -24.48 -24.95 -21.43
N GLY A 98 -24.48 -25.95 -20.56
CA GLY A 98 -23.70 -27.17 -20.70
C GLY A 98 -22.27 -27.10 -20.20
N GLN A 99 -21.71 -25.90 -20.02
CA GLN A 99 -20.33 -25.71 -19.53
C GLN A 99 -20.27 -25.83 -18.00
N THR A 100 -19.61 -26.83 -17.47
CA THR A 100 -19.43 -27.09 -16.02
C THR A 100 -18.19 -26.47 -15.45
N ASP A 101 -17.16 -26.27 -16.26
CA ASP A 101 -15.84 -25.85 -15.83
C ASP A 101 -15.44 -24.50 -16.44
N GLY A 102 -14.71 -23.73 -15.67
CA GLY A 102 -14.17 -22.47 -16.10
C GLY A 102 -12.86 -22.13 -15.38
N SER A 103 -12.23 -21.08 -15.85
CA SER A 103 -10.99 -20.60 -15.25
C SER A 103 -10.86 -19.09 -15.35
N PHE A 104 -10.01 -18.51 -14.53
CA PHE A 104 -9.52 -17.15 -14.70
C PHE A 104 -8.01 -17.11 -14.53
N GLN A 105 -7.39 -16.09 -15.09
CA GLN A 105 -5.95 -15.94 -15.09
C GLN A 105 -5.51 -14.83 -14.16
N VAL A 106 -4.38 -15.06 -13.46
CA VAL A 106 -3.65 -14.07 -12.68
C VAL A 106 -2.29 -13.88 -13.35
N PRO A 107 -2.02 -12.73 -13.97
CA PRO A 107 -0.71 -12.47 -14.57
C PRO A 107 0.36 -12.38 -13.49
N ILE A 108 1.41 -13.16 -13.64
CA ILE A 108 2.61 -13.19 -12.81
C ILE A 108 3.65 -12.28 -13.45
N VAL A 109 4.49 -11.68 -12.65
CA VAL A 109 5.58 -10.81 -13.09
C VAL A 109 6.88 -11.53 -12.81
N ASP A 110 7.59 -11.81 -13.87
CA ASP A 110 8.92 -12.39 -13.87
C ASP A 110 9.98 -11.29 -13.70
N ASP A 111 10.96 -11.51 -12.81
CA ASP A 111 12.12 -10.64 -12.68
C ASP A 111 13.38 -11.45 -12.26
N PRO A 112 14.61 -10.99 -12.49
CA PRO A 112 15.84 -11.77 -12.30
C PRO A 112 16.31 -11.83 -10.84
N LEU A 113 15.44 -11.79 -9.88
CA LEU A 113 15.80 -11.68 -8.46
C LEU A 113 15.46 -12.97 -7.71
N VAL A 114 16.46 -13.55 -7.08
CA VAL A 114 16.24 -14.75 -6.25
C VAL A 114 15.35 -14.42 -5.07
N GLU A 115 14.17 -14.98 -5.04
CA GLU A 115 13.14 -14.78 -4.04
C GLU A 115 12.76 -16.09 -3.34
N GLY A 116 12.24 -15.96 -2.14
CA GLY A 116 11.55 -17.13 -1.54
C GLY A 116 10.10 -17.19 -2.03
N PRO A 117 9.46 -18.37 -1.95
CA PRO A 117 8.08 -18.52 -2.38
C PRO A 117 7.16 -17.46 -1.77
N GLU A 118 6.37 -16.81 -2.61
CA GLU A 118 5.44 -15.77 -2.20
C GLU A 118 3.99 -16.19 -2.44
N THR A 119 3.04 -15.52 -1.79
CA THR A 119 1.64 -15.96 -1.83
C THR A 119 0.68 -14.82 -2.10
N ILE A 120 -0.39 -15.13 -2.84
CA ILE A 120 -1.59 -14.30 -2.96
C ILE A 120 -2.83 -15.12 -2.65
N ALA A 121 -3.90 -14.46 -2.20
CA ALA A 121 -5.20 -15.07 -2.09
C ALA A 121 -5.95 -14.90 -3.42
N VAL A 122 -6.55 -15.96 -3.92
CA VAL A 122 -7.42 -15.95 -5.10
C VAL A 122 -8.80 -16.47 -4.74
N GLY A 123 -9.85 -16.05 -5.43
CA GLY A 123 -11.18 -16.57 -5.08
C GLY A 123 -12.33 -16.08 -5.92
N ILE A 124 -13.47 -16.70 -5.67
CA ILE A 124 -14.79 -16.38 -6.21
C ILE A 124 -15.59 -15.61 -5.14
N PHE A 125 -16.18 -14.49 -5.50
CA PHE A 125 -16.94 -13.67 -4.56
C PHE A 125 -18.38 -13.38 -5.02
N GLY A 126 -18.81 -13.95 -6.14
CA GLY A 126 -20.18 -13.86 -6.64
C GLY A 126 -20.40 -14.79 -7.82
N THR A 127 -21.62 -15.34 -7.92
CA THR A 127 -22.06 -16.21 -8.99
C THR A 127 -23.53 -15.92 -9.31
N TYR A 128 -23.96 -16.27 -10.53
CA TYR A 128 -25.35 -16.22 -10.94
C TYR A 128 -25.57 -17.24 -12.08
N PRO A 129 -26.64 -18.01 -12.09
CA PRO A 129 -27.72 -18.12 -11.06
C PRO A 129 -27.31 -19.00 -9.87
N GLU A 130 -26.17 -19.68 -9.95
CA GLU A 130 -25.67 -20.58 -8.92
C GLU A 130 -25.27 -19.81 -7.65
N ARG A 131 -25.05 -20.53 -6.56
CA ARG A 131 -24.48 -19.99 -5.31
C ARG A 131 -22.98 -20.21 -5.26
N VAL A 132 -22.26 -19.35 -4.55
CA VAL A 132 -20.85 -19.57 -4.23
C VAL A 132 -20.76 -20.77 -3.29
N GLY A 133 -20.06 -21.83 -3.75
CA GLY A 133 -19.77 -23.04 -3.01
C GLY A 133 -18.42 -22.97 -2.30
N ARG A 134 -17.98 -24.10 -1.76
CA ARG A 134 -16.68 -24.25 -1.09
C ARG A 134 -15.82 -25.25 -1.83
N PRO A 135 -14.51 -24.97 -1.98
CA PRO A 135 -13.77 -23.78 -1.57
C PRO A 135 -14.07 -22.58 -2.47
N ASP A 136 -14.28 -21.41 -1.86
CA ASP A 136 -14.47 -20.13 -2.55
C ASP A 136 -13.17 -19.32 -2.59
N ARG A 137 -12.15 -19.72 -1.85
CA ARG A 137 -10.82 -19.10 -1.78
C ARG A 137 -9.73 -20.14 -1.81
N ALA A 138 -8.59 -19.76 -2.38
CA ALA A 138 -7.38 -20.55 -2.43
C ALA A 138 -6.14 -19.66 -2.20
N ILE A 139 -5.03 -20.31 -1.89
CA ILE A 139 -3.71 -19.69 -1.87
C ILE A 139 -3.02 -20.04 -3.19
N LEU A 140 -2.56 -19.04 -3.92
CA LEU A 140 -1.64 -19.20 -5.03
C LEU A 140 -0.24 -18.87 -4.52
N THR A 141 0.68 -19.85 -4.61
CA THR A 141 2.10 -19.69 -4.33
C THR A 141 2.82 -19.40 -5.64
N ILE A 142 3.60 -18.33 -5.67
CA ILE A 142 4.54 -18.00 -6.74
C ILE A 142 5.90 -18.52 -6.30
N GLU A 143 6.49 -19.41 -7.07
CA GLU A 143 7.82 -19.97 -6.85
C GLU A 143 8.81 -19.25 -7.75
N ASP A 144 9.84 -18.72 -7.12
CA ASP A 144 11.00 -18.14 -7.78
C ASP A 144 11.79 -19.23 -8.55
N ASP A 145 12.22 -18.92 -9.74
CA ASP A 145 13.03 -19.80 -10.57
C ASP A 145 14.42 -19.23 -10.88
N ASP A 146 14.78 -18.13 -10.23
CA ASP A 146 16.09 -17.51 -10.35
C ASP A 146 17.17 -18.22 -9.52
N ALA A 147 18.37 -18.30 -10.07
CA ALA A 147 19.51 -18.85 -9.36
C ALA A 147 20.26 -17.77 -8.56
N ILE A 148 20.68 -18.11 -7.35
CA ILE A 148 21.68 -17.30 -6.63
C ILE A 148 22.92 -17.21 -7.51
N SER A 149 23.22 -16.05 -8.07
CA SER A 149 24.54 -15.80 -8.66
C SER A 149 25.59 -16.01 -7.57
N THR A 150 26.35 -17.08 -7.66
CA THR A 150 27.48 -17.39 -6.75
C THR A 150 28.70 -16.52 -7.01
N GLU A 151 28.64 -15.65 -8.02
CA GLU A 151 29.66 -14.62 -8.19
C GLU A 151 29.66 -13.72 -6.96
N PRO A 152 30.81 -13.59 -6.26
CA PRO A 152 30.94 -12.62 -5.19
C PRO A 152 30.68 -11.25 -5.77
N ARG A 153 29.49 -10.71 -5.59
CA ARG A 153 29.27 -9.28 -5.84
C ARG A 153 30.15 -8.59 -4.81
N ASP A 154 31.28 -8.12 -5.31
CA ASP A 154 32.13 -7.22 -4.57
C ASP A 154 31.22 -6.16 -3.93
N PRO A 155 31.24 -5.95 -2.59
CA PRO A 155 30.42 -4.92 -1.93
C PRO A 155 30.95 -3.54 -2.27
N VAL A 156 31.24 -3.33 -3.53
CA VAL A 156 31.86 -2.11 -4.04
C VAL A 156 30.81 -1.01 -3.96
N ASN A 157 31.19 0.04 -3.29
CA ASN A 157 30.87 1.39 -3.66
C ASN A 157 31.15 1.53 -5.18
N PRO A 158 30.18 1.21 -6.08
CA PRO A 158 30.46 1.10 -7.51
C PRO A 158 30.78 2.46 -8.14
N LEU A 159 30.75 3.54 -7.35
CA LEU A 159 30.91 4.91 -7.80
C LEU A 159 32.08 5.65 -7.13
N GLY A 160 32.87 5.01 -6.25
CA GLY A 160 33.95 5.72 -5.52
C GLY A 160 33.42 6.93 -4.74
N LEU A 161 32.12 6.94 -4.40
CA LEU A 161 31.52 8.07 -3.72
C LEU A 161 32.08 8.17 -2.31
N PRO A 162 32.48 9.37 -1.87
CA PRO A 162 33.12 9.52 -0.58
C PRO A 162 32.23 9.03 0.55
N VAL A 163 32.85 8.42 1.56
CA VAL A 163 32.24 8.16 2.88
C VAL A 163 31.53 9.44 3.31
N VAL A 164 30.26 9.31 3.76
CA VAL A 164 29.46 10.45 4.22
C VAL A 164 30.27 11.31 5.18
N PRO A 165 30.60 12.56 4.84
CA PRO A 165 31.41 13.39 5.74
C PRO A 165 30.62 13.62 7.02
N THR A 166 31.25 13.33 8.16
CA THR A 166 30.72 13.72 9.47
C THR A 166 30.66 15.24 9.55
N GLY A 167 29.43 15.81 9.59
CA GLY A 167 29.23 17.24 9.87
C GLY A 167 28.81 18.15 8.72
N GLY A 168 28.69 17.63 7.48
CA GLY A 168 28.17 18.37 6.32
C GLY A 168 26.87 17.82 5.74
N ASN A 169 26.41 18.42 4.63
CA ASN A 169 25.31 17.86 3.84
C ASN A 169 25.82 16.69 2.99
N PRO A 170 25.52 15.43 3.36
CA PRO A 170 26.00 14.25 2.64
C PRO A 170 25.31 14.04 1.29
N LEU A 171 24.23 14.78 1.03
CA LEU A 171 23.41 14.67 -0.18
C LEU A 171 23.75 15.74 -1.23
N ARG A 172 24.70 16.65 -0.93
CA ARG A 172 25.06 17.73 -1.85
C ARG A 172 25.49 17.17 -3.21
N GLY A 173 24.81 17.61 -4.28
CA GLY A 173 25.10 17.16 -5.65
C GLY A 173 24.63 15.74 -5.97
N ALA A 174 23.97 15.05 -5.03
CA ALA A 174 23.43 13.72 -5.29
C ALA A 174 22.22 13.75 -6.21
N THR A 175 22.10 12.72 -7.04
CA THR A 175 20.90 12.38 -7.81
C THR A 175 20.21 11.20 -7.16
N PHE A 176 18.88 11.14 -7.27
CA PHE A 176 18.07 10.14 -6.58
C PHE A 176 17.40 9.21 -7.57
N TYR A 177 17.34 7.93 -7.22
CA TYR A 177 16.79 6.89 -8.06
C TYR A 177 15.35 7.19 -8.44
N THR A 178 15.10 7.09 -9.74
CA THR A 178 13.78 7.27 -10.34
C THR A 178 13.60 6.28 -11.47
N ASN A 179 12.59 5.44 -11.37
CA ASN A 179 12.11 4.63 -12.49
C ASN A 179 10.63 5.00 -12.73
N PRO A 180 10.33 5.87 -13.71
CA PRO A 180 8.98 6.37 -13.95
C PRO A 180 7.93 5.28 -14.17
N SER A 181 8.31 4.12 -14.73
CA SER A 181 7.41 3.00 -14.99
C SER A 181 7.05 2.20 -13.75
N GLN A 182 7.91 2.22 -12.73
CA GLN A 182 7.75 1.47 -11.48
C GLN A 182 7.17 2.30 -10.33
N THR A 183 7.13 3.64 -10.45
CA THR A 183 6.44 4.47 -9.45
C THR A 183 4.95 4.16 -9.44
N ILE A 184 4.29 4.32 -8.28
CA ILE A 184 2.84 4.08 -8.19
C ILE A 184 2.03 4.92 -9.19
N ALA A 185 2.47 6.16 -9.47
CA ALA A 185 1.85 7.04 -10.44
C ALA A 185 2.07 6.56 -11.87
N GLY A 186 3.27 6.06 -12.20
CA GLY A 186 3.62 5.55 -13.52
C GLY A 186 2.90 4.25 -13.87
N VAL A 187 2.87 3.30 -12.94
CA VAL A 187 2.08 2.08 -13.05
C VAL A 187 0.60 2.41 -13.30
N TYR A 188 0.05 3.36 -12.54
CA TYR A 188 -1.34 3.77 -12.75
C TYR A 188 -1.55 4.48 -14.10
N ALA A 189 -0.61 5.32 -14.53
CA ALA A 189 -0.65 6.01 -15.82
C ALA A 189 -0.69 5.02 -16.99
N SER A 190 0.14 3.97 -16.96
CA SER A 190 0.15 2.94 -18.01
C SER A 190 -1.20 2.22 -18.14
N ARG A 191 -1.87 1.96 -17.02
CA ARG A 191 -3.20 1.29 -16.96
C ARG A 191 -4.31 2.12 -17.59
N ILE A 192 -4.30 3.45 -17.37
CA ILE A 192 -5.34 4.34 -17.86
C ILE A 192 -5.00 4.99 -19.21
N LYS A 193 -3.83 4.69 -19.80
CA LYS A 193 -3.31 5.34 -21.01
C LYS A 193 -4.31 5.34 -22.17
N ARG A 194 -5.02 4.22 -22.38
CA ARG A 194 -6.02 4.09 -23.44
C ARG A 194 -7.34 4.79 -23.12
N SER A 195 -7.84 4.65 -21.88
CA SER A 195 -9.16 5.16 -21.46
C SER A 195 -9.15 6.64 -21.03
N LYS A 196 -8.01 7.13 -20.53
CA LYS A 196 -7.84 8.51 -20.03
C LYS A 196 -6.47 9.07 -20.40
N PRO A 197 -6.16 9.25 -21.71
CA PRO A 197 -4.82 9.58 -22.17
C PRO A 197 -4.28 10.91 -21.63
N GLN A 198 -5.14 11.92 -21.46
CA GLN A 198 -4.73 13.20 -20.89
C GLN A 198 -4.34 13.06 -19.41
N ALA A 199 -5.16 12.36 -18.62
CA ALA A 199 -4.83 12.10 -17.22
C ALA A 199 -3.54 11.30 -17.07
N ALA A 200 -3.34 10.28 -17.90
CA ALA A 200 -2.10 9.49 -17.94
C ALA A 200 -0.86 10.36 -18.23
N ARG A 201 -0.94 11.28 -19.19
CA ARG A 201 0.15 12.24 -19.46
C ARG A 201 0.42 13.17 -18.28
N MET A 202 -0.63 13.67 -17.62
CA MET A 202 -0.46 14.54 -16.44
C MET A 202 0.29 13.85 -15.28
N LEU A 203 0.12 12.55 -15.13
CA LEU A 203 0.77 11.80 -14.05
C LEU A 203 2.31 11.77 -14.17
N SER A 204 2.88 12.10 -15.34
CA SER A 204 4.33 12.26 -15.49
C SER A 204 4.92 13.32 -14.55
N ALA A 205 4.15 14.33 -14.15
CA ALA A 205 4.57 15.32 -13.17
C ALA A 205 4.92 14.70 -11.79
N ILE A 206 4.38 13.52 -11.50
CA ILE A 206 4.68 12.75 -10.29
C ILE A 206 5.66 11.62 -10.62
N SER A 207 5.38 10.80 -11.62
CA SER A 207 6.16 9.58 -11.89
C SER A 207 7.60 9.84 -12.34
N SER A 208 7.91 11.02 -12.87
CA SER A 208 9.27 11.42 -13.23
C SER A 208 10.11 11.92 -12.04
N GLN A 209 9.56 11.90 -10.83
CA GLN A 209 10.27 12.33 -9.63
C GLN A 209 10.66 11.12 -8.76
N PRO A 210 11.76 11.21 -8.01
CA PRO A 210 12.15 10.18 -7.07
C PRO A 210 11.03 9.85 -6.07
N GLU A 211 10.68 8.56 -5.97
CA GLU A 211 9.70 8.05 -5.02
C GLU A 211 10.41 7.40 -3.83
N SER A 212 9.93 7.67 -2.61
CA SER A 212 10.39 6.95 -1.43
C SER A 212 9.73 5.59 -1.37
N LYS A 213 10.48 4.51 -1.61
CA LYS A 213 9.98 3.14 -1.47
C LYS A 213 9.65 2.88 -0.01
N ARG A 214 8.42 2.42 0.25
CA ARG A 214 7.93 2.18 1.60
C ARG A 214 8.08 0.73 2.02
N PHE A 215 8.55 0.54 3.25
CA PHE A 215 8.69 -0.74 3.93
C PHE A 215 7.99 -0.68 5.29
N GLY A 216 7.36 -1.77 5.71
CA GLY A 216 6.62 -1.76 6.97
C GLY A 216 6.22 -3.15 7.45
N SER A 217 5.22 -3.21 8.32
CA SER A 217 4.75 -4.45 8.93
C SER A 217 4.20 -5.48 7.93
N TRP A 218 3.93 -5.08 6.71
CA TRP A 218 3.52 -5.96 5.60
C TRP A 218 4.67 -6.72 4.94
N ASN A 219 5.92 -6.38 5.28
CA ASN A 219 7.10 -7.07 4.77
C ASN A 219 7.59 -8.08 5.83
N ASP A 220 7.26 -9.35 5.66
CA ASP A 220 7.63 -10.41 6.60
C ASP A 220 9.13 -10.74 6.56
N LYS A 221 9.78 -10.55 5.40
CA LYS A 221 11.21 -10.73 5.16
C LYS A 221 11.91 -9.41 4.83
N PRO A 222 12.01 -8.45 5.77
CA PRO A 222 12.40 -7.07 5.46
C PRO A 222 13.80 -6.94 4.85
N GLY A 223 14.75 -7.76 5.30
CA GLY A 223 16.11 -7.75 4.78
C GLY A 223 16.19 -8.18 3.31
N TYR A 224 15.45 -9.20 2.97
CA TYR A 224 15.34 -9.70 1.62
C TYR A 224 14.69 -8.67 0.69
N VAL A 225 13.49 -8.18 1.07
CA VAL A 225 12.73 -7.24 0.23
C VAL A 225 13.48 -5.93 -0.01
N VAL A 226 14.22 -5.43 0.98
CA VAL A 226 15.03 -4.21 0.77
C VAL A 226 16.25 -4.49 -0.10
N ALA A 227 16.91 -5.63 0.07
CA ALA A 227 18.07 -6.02 -0.76
C ALA A 227 17.66 -6.16 -2.23
N LYS A 228 16.55 -6.83 -2.49
CA LYS A 228 15.93 -6.93 -3.81
C LYS A 228 15.71 -5.56 -4.44
N TYR A 229 14.99 -4.68 -3.76
CA TYR A 229 14.73 -3.33 -4.26
C TYR A 229 16.00 -2.56 -4.57
N LEU A 230 17.03 -2.67 -3.72
CA LEU A 230 18.30 -1.99 -3.92
C LEU A 230 19.08 -2.56 -5.11
N ALA A 231 19.08 -3.90 -5.28
CA ALA A 231 19.67 -4.54 -6.44
C ALA A 231 19.05 -4.03 -7.74
N GLN A 232 17.71 -3.99 -7.82
CA GLN A 232 17.00 -3.43 -8.98
C GLN A 232 17.34 -1.95 -9.20
N ALA A 233 17.31 -1.13 -8.15
CA ALA A 233 17.56 0.30 -8.26
C ALA A 233 18.97 0.59 -8.79
N TYR A 234 19.98 -0.14 -8.34
CA TYR A 234 21.36 0.00 -8.80
C TYR A 234 21.62 -0.64 -10.16
N HIS A 235 20.87 -1.69 -10.52
CA HIS A 235 20.89 -2.21 -11.89
C HIS A 235 20.33 -1.19 -12.87
N ASP A 236 19.17 -0.59 -12.56
CA ASP A 236 18.54 0.41 -13.43
C ASP A 236 19.37 1.69 -13.56
N ASN A 237 19.90 2.20 -12.46
CA ASN A 237 20.60 3.49 -12.38
C ASN A 237 21.70 3.48 -11.32
N PRO A 238 22.88 2.95 -11.58
CA PRO A 238 23.96 2.78 -10.60
C PRO A 238 24.45 4.10 -9.99
N GLY A 239 24.25 5.24 -10.68
CA GLY A 239 24.61 6.58 -10.20
C GLY A 239 23.61 7.27 -9.28
N GLN A 240 22.44 6.71 -9.09
CA GLN A 240 21.35 7.34 -8.34
C GLN A 240 21.15 6.68 -6.98
N ILE A 241 20.85 7.50 -5.95
CA ILE A 241 20.67 7.03 -4.59
C ILE A 241 19.19 6.68 -4.34
N PRO A 242 18.87 5.42 -3.98
CA PRO A 242 17.50 5.04 -3.60
C PRO A 242 17.00 5.77 -2.35
N LEU A 243 15.73 6.20 -2.39
CA LEU A 243 15.02 6.78 -1.28
C LEU A 243 14.14 5.71 -0.63
N LEU A 244 14.36 5.43 0.65
CA LEU A 244 13.61 4.46 1.43
C LEU A 244 12.79 5.19 2.50
N ALA A 245 11.61 4.67 2.84
CA ALA A 245 10.82 5.15 3.97
C ALA A 245 10.26 3.97 4.76
N THR A 246 10.30 4.01 6.09
CA THR A 246 9.75 2.96 6.92
C THR A 246 8.50 3.39 7.67
N TYR A 247 7.60 2.42 7.87
CA TYR A 247 6.35 2.53 8.62
C TYR A 247 6.06 1.18 9.28
N ARG A 248 6.85 0.84 10.31
CA ARG A 248 6.84 -0.50 10.92
C ARG A 248 6.08 -0.54 12.25
N LEU A 249 6.02 0.58 12.97
CA LEU A 249 5.29 0.67 14.23
C LEU A 249 3.84 0.24 14.04
N LYS A 250 3.38 -0.70 14.87
CA LYS A 250 2.06 -1.29 14.75
C LYS A 250 0.97 -0.36 15.29
N HIS A 251 1.24 0.31 16.39
CA HIS A 251 0.31 1.20 17.10
C HIS A 251 0.68 2.67 16.92
N ILE A 252 0.83 3.08 15.64
CA ILE A 252 1.24 4.45 15.33
C ILE A 252 0.12 5.48 15.47
N ALA A 253 -1.14 5.07 15.36
CA ALA A 253 -2.27 5.96 15.60
C ALA A 253 -2.38 6.34 17.08
N CYS A 254 -3.07 7.45 17.37
CA CYS A 254 -3.33 7.92 18.75
C CYS A 254 -4.27 6.96 19.53
N HIS A 255 -3.91 5.70 19.59
CA HIS A 255 -4.51 4.71 20.46
C HIS A 255 -3.69 4.61 21.74
N ARG A 256 -4.36 4.41 22.89
CA ARG A 256 -3.73 4.30 24.20
C ARG A 256 -2.89 3.03 24.42
N TYR A 257 -2.67 2.26 23.35
CA TYR A 257 -1.98 0.98 23.41
C TYR A 257 -0.53 1.16 22.99
N SER A 258 0.38 0.64 23.80
CA SER A 258 1.77 0.40 23.44
C SER A 258 1.93 -1.02 22.90
N ASP A 259 3.01 -1.27 22.18
CA ASP A 259 3.38 -2.61 21.80
C ASP A 259 3.59 -3.50 23.04
N THR A 260 3.19 -4.76 22.93
CA THR A 260 3.52 -5.80 23.91
C THR A 260 5.02 -6.10 23.84
N PRO A 261 5.62 -6.74 24.88
CA PRO A 261 7.03 -7.14 24.81
C PRO A 261 7.38 -7.97 23.58
N ARG A 262 6.48 -8.88 23.16
CA ARG A 262 6.68 -9.68 21.94
C ARG A 262 6.66 -8.83 20.67
N GLU A 263 5.78 -7.86 20.57
CA GLU A 263 5.70 -6.94 19.43
C GLU A 263 6.92 -6.02 19.38
N ALA A 264 7.39 -5.54 20.54
CA ALA A 264 8.59 -4.74 20.64
C ALA A 264 9.86 -5.50 20.19
N GLU A 265 9.99 -6.79 20.58
CA GLU A 265 11.09 -7.63 20.11
C GLU A 265 10.98 -7.91 18.61
N ALA A 266 9.78 -8.16 18.09
CA ALA A 266 9.54 -8.34 16.66
C ALA A 266 9.86 -7.05 15.85
N TYR A 267 9.62 -5.87 16.43
CA TYR A 267 10.03 -4.59 15.85
C TYR A 267 11.56 -4.48 15.74
N LYS A 268 12.27 -4.76 16.83
CA LYS A 268 13.75 -4.68 16.87
C LYS A 268 14.38 -5.67 15.89
N GLU A 269 13.88 -6.89 15.86
CA GLU A 269 14.35 -7.92 14.94
C GLU A 269 14.09 -7.56 13.48
N TRP A 270 12.93 -6.95 13.17
CA TRP A 270 12.62 -6.46 11.84
C TRP A 270 13.66 -5.43 11.36
N TYR A 271 14.02 -4.46 12.22
CA TYR A 271 15.03 -3.46 11.86
C TYR A 271 16.43 -4.03 11.76
N ARG A 272 16.78 -5.00 12.57
CA ARG A 272 18.06 -5.71 12.46
C ARG A 272 18.20 -6.38 11.10
N LYS A 273 17.16 -7.10 10.67
CA LYS A 273 17.10 -7.75 9.34
C LYS A 273 17.07 -6.72 8.21
N PHE A 274 16.28 -5.66 8.35
CA PHE A 274 16.21 -4.58 7.37
C PHE A 274 17.57 -3.91 7.15
N ALA A 275 18.29 -3.60 8.23
CA ALA A 275 19.63 -3.06 8.16
C ALA A 275 20.62 -4.04 7.50
N GLN A 276 20.53 -5.34 7.81
CA GLN A 276 21.34 -6.38 7.14
C GLN A 276 21.10 -6.41 5.62
N GLY A 277 19.83 -6.28 5.18
CA GLY A 277 19.49 -6.23 3.77
C GLY A 277 19.98 -4.96 3.05
N ILE A 278 20.11 -3.84 3.75
CA ILE A 278 20.76 -2.64 3.20
C ILE A 278 22.27 -2.86 3.07
N GLY A 279 22.91 -3.46 4.08
CA GLY A 279 24.34 -3.72 4.08
C GLY A 279 25.19 -2.47 3.81
N ASN A 280 26.07 -2.56 2.84
CA ASN A 280 26.96 -1.46 2.44
C ASN A 280 26.38 -0.55 1.34
N GLN A 281 25.10 -0.68 1.01
CA GLN A 281 24.51 0.11 -0.06
C GLN A 281 24.27 1.56 0.38
N ARG A 282 24.47 2.50 -0.56
CA ARG A 282 24.18 3.92 -0.32
C ARG A 282 22.69 4.18 -0.44
N VAL A 283 22.06 4.64 0.61
CA VAL A 283 20.61 4.91 0.66
C VAL A 283 20.31 6.18 1.44
N VAL A 284 19.19 6.82 1.14
CA VAL A 284 18.57 7.80 2.04
C VAL A 284 17.37 7.13 2.70
N LEU A 285 17.35 7.06 4.02
CA LEU A 285 16.29 6.42 4.78
C LEU A 285 15.49 7.43 5.62
N PHE A 286 14.22 7.54 5.36
CA PHE A 286 13.24 8.26 6.16
C PHE A 286 12.63 7.29 7.16
N TYR A 287 13.12 7.33 8.39
CA TYR A 287 12.84 6.34 9.43
C TYR A 287 11.59 6.67 10.21
N GLU A 288 10.62 5.75 10.23
CA GLU A 288 9.37 5.73 11.02
C GLU A 288 8.51 6.98 10.88
N ILE A 289 7.84 7.09 9.74
CA ILE A 289 6.81 8.11 9.49
C ILE A 289 5.77 8.08 10.63
N ASP A 290 5.42 9.24 11.18
CA ASP A 290 4.45 9.48 12.26
C ASP A 290 4.86 8.98 13.66
N ALA A 291 6.04 8.42 13.85
CA ALA A 291 6.43 7.84 15.13
C ALA A 291 6.46 8.84 16.29
N LEU A 292 7.06 10.00 16.08
CA LEU A 292 7.20 11.01 17.14
C LEU A 292 6.02 11.98 17.20
N ILE A 293 5.32 12.23 16.08
CA ILE A 293 4.13 13.07 16.08
C ILE A 293 2.96 12.44 16.86
N THR A 294 2.90 11.11 16.92
CA THR A 294 1.87 10.37 17.67
C THR A 294 2.34 9.96 19.09
N ALA A 295 3.61 10.13 19.41
CA ALA A 295 4.16 9.78 20.71
C ALA A 295 3.43 10.45 21.92
N PRO A 296 2.94 11.70 21.85
CA PRO A 296 2.20 12.33 22.92
C PRO A 296 0.87 11.64 23.28
N CYS A 297 0.35 10.79 22.38
CA CYS A 297 -0.86 10.02 22.64
C CYS A 297 -0.63 8.82 23.58
N LEU A 298 0.64 8.47 23.82
CA LEU A 298 1.01 7.33 24.66
C LEU A 298 1.14 7.73 26.14
N SER A 299 0.75 6.82 27.03
CA SER A 299 1.04 6.94 28.46
C SER A 299 2.52 6.70 28.75
N GLY A 300 2.98 7.03 29.96
CA GLY A 300 4.39 6.94 30.35
C GLY A 300 5.08 5.62 29.98
N ARG A 301 4.46 4.46 30.33
CA ARG A 301 4.98 3.13 29.97
C ARG A 301 4.99 2.91 28.46
N GLY A 302 3.92 3.27 27.76
CA GLY A 302 3.83 3.12 26.29
C GLY A 302 4.84 3.99 25.55
N LEU A 303 5.07 5.20 26.04
CA LEU A 303 6.11 6.08 25.47
C LEU A 303 7.51 5.50 25.72
N ALA A 304 7.77 4.91 26.88
CA ALA A 304 9.05 4.26 27.18
C ALA A 304 9.32 3.07 26.24
N VAL A 305 8.30 2.24 25.96
CA VAL A 305 8.40 1.14 24.99
C VAL A 305 8.76 1.68 23.61
N ARG A 306 8.03 2.66 23.09
CA ARG A 306 8.32 3.27 21.78
C ARG A 306 9.73 3.86 21.70
N ILE A 307 10.18 4.55 22.73
CA ILE A 307 11.55 5.08 22.77
C ILE A 307 12.58 3.95 22.70
N SER A 308 12.38 2.86 23.46
CA SER A 308 13.27 1.68 23.45
C SER A 308 13.33 1.00 22.08
N GLU A 309 12.19 0.84 21.42
CA GLU A 309 12.08 0.31 20.07
C GLU A 309 12.87 1.17 19.08
N MET A 310 12.62 2.48 19.09
CA MET A 310 13.29 3.42 18.21
C MET A 310 14.80 3.53 18.46
N GLN A 311 15.22 3.45 19.72
CA GLN A 311 16.65 3.40 20.07
C GLN A 311 17.32 2.18 19.44
N SER A 312 16.73 0.99 19.59
CA SER A 312 17.28 -0.25 19.04
C SER A 312 17.38 -0.23 17.51
N ALA A 313 16.35 0.33 16.85
CA ALA A 313 16.38 0.50 15.40
C ALA A 313 17.45 1.50 14.96
N ILE A 314 17.54 2.66 15.62
CA ILE A 314 18.58 3.67 15.35
C ILE A 314 19.98 3.08 15.56
N ASP A 315 20.17 2.24 16.60
CA ASP A 315 21.45 1.55 16.83
C ASP A 315 21.82 0.60 15.68
N SER A 316 20.85 -0.09 15.12
CA SER A 316 21.07 -0.94 13.93
C SER A 316 21.37 -0.13 12.68
N LEU A 317 20.60 0.93 12.44
CA LEU A 317 20.71 1.78 11.24
C LEU A 317 21.95 2.66 11.26
N SER A 318 22.43 3.11 12.43
CA SER A 318 23.61 3.95 12.59
C SER A 318 24.93 3.23 12.26
N ARG A 319 24.89 1.89 12.18
CA ARG A 319 26.06 1.07 11.81
C ARG A 319 26.22 0.91 10.30
N LEU A 320 25.25 1.35 9.52
CA LEU A 320 25.29 1.28 8.06
C LEU A 320 26.26 2.36 7.53
N PRO A 321 27.35 1.98 6.85
CA PRO A 321 28.44 2.91 6.54
C PRO A 321 28.08 3.97 5.51
N HIS A 322 27.09 3.67 4.64
CA HIS A 322 26.70 4.54 3.54
C HIS A 322 25.23 4.95 3.55
N ALA A 323 24.51 4.67 4.64
CA ALA A 323 23.12 5.08 4.80
C ALA A 323 23.01 6.48 5.42
N VAL A 324 22.25 7.36 4.79
CA VAL A 324 21.90 8.68 5.34
C VAL A 324 20.52 8.58 5.96
N VAL A 325 20.45 8.56 7.29
CA VAL A 325 19.22 8.26 8.04
C VAL A 325 18.64 9.52 8.68
N TYR A 326 17.35 9.76 8.44
CA TYR A 326 16.58 10.83 9.07
C TYR A 326 15.37 10.24 9.78
N VAL A 327 15.18 10.53 11.07
CA VAL A 327 14.02 10.11 11.86
C VAL A 327 12.88 11.13 11.75
N ASP A 328 11.63 10.70 11.78
CA ASP A 328 10.48 11.61 11.73
C ASP A 328 10.44 12.53 12.97
N ALA A 329 10.28 13.82 12.74
CA ALA A 329 10.11 14.85 13.76
C ALA A 329 8.74 15.55 13.71
N GLY A 330 7.78 14.95 13.02
CA GLY A 330 6.42 15.49 12.91
C GLY A 330 6.34 16.74 12.03
N ALA A 331 5.64 17.75 12.51
CA ALA A 331 5.39 18.98 11.75
C ALA A 331 5.22 20.19 12.67
N SER A 332 5.47 21.39 12.14
CA SER A 332 5.48 22.65 12.87
C SER A 332 4.14 23.03 13.53
N ASP A 333 3.02 22.48 13.07
CA ASP A 333 1.67 22.73 13.58
C ASP A 333 1.11 21.61 14.46
N ALA A 334 1.93 20.61 14.80
CA ALA A 334 1.46 19.42 15.53
C ALA A 334 1.67 19.53 17.05
N HIS A 335 2.91 19.76 17.47
CA HIS A 335 3.29 19.77 18.89
C HIS A 335 4.30 20.87 19.20
N HIS A 336 4.42 21.18 20.50
CA HIS A 336 5.43 22.15 20.93
C HIS A 336 6.85 21.66 20.61
N PRO A 337 7.68 22.45 19.93
CA PRO A 337 8.97 22.00 19.42
C PRO A 337 9.96 21.52 20.50
N ARG A 338 9.90 22.07 21.73
CA ARG A 338 10.74 21.56 22.86
C ARG A 338 10.44 20.11 23.17
N PHE A 339 9.18 19.70 23.10
CA PHE A 339 8.78 18.32 23.39
C PHE A 339 9.34 17.37 22.32
N ILE A 340 9.19 17.70 21.05
CA ILE A 340 9.75 16.89 19.94
C ILE A 340 11.27 16.84 20.00
N ALA A 341 11.96 17.95 20.30
CA ALA A 341 13.41 17.96 20.50
C ALA A 341 13.84 17.01 21.64
N SER A 342 13.10 16.97 22.74
CA SER A 342 13.34 16.02 23.84
C SER A 342 13.20 14.57 23.36
N LEU A 343 12.16 14.25 22.60
CA LEU A 343 11.96 12.91 22.03
C LEU A 343 13.08 12.52 21.06
N LEU A 344 13.47 13.42 20.14
CA LEU A 344 14.58 13.21 19.22
C LEU A 344 15.88 12.84 19.95
N ASN A 345 16.20 13.56 21.02
CA ASN A 345 17.37 13.25 21.85
C ASN A 345 17.22 11.89 22.54
N LYS A 346 16.04 11.58 23.08
CA LYS A 346 15.77 10.30 23.75
C LYS A 346 15.90 9.11 22.80
N VAL A 347 15.40 9.21 21.57
CA VAL A 347 15.49 8.09 20.62
C VAL A 347 16.90 7.96 20.01
N GLY A 348 17.82 8.89 20.26
CA GLY A 348 19.22 8.77 19.86
C GLY A 348 19.54 9.42 18.51
N VAL A 349 18.88 10.54 18.14
CA VAL A 349 19.12 11.27 16.89
C VAL A 349 20.59 11.64 16.67
N ARG A 350 21.40 11.73 17.73
CA ARG A 350 22.85 11.99 17.65
C ARG A 350 23.62 10.94 16.85
N LYS A 351 23.14 9.69 16.79
CA LYS A 351 23.78 8.55 16.14
C LYS A 351 23.58 8.52 14.61
N ILE A 352 22.61 9.30 14.09
CA ILE A 352 22.22 9.34 12.68
C ILE A 352 22.40 10.75 12.12
N GLN A 353 22.15 10.94 10.81
CA GLN A 353 22.31 12.25 10.14
C GLN A 353 21.41 13.32 10.74
N GLY A 354 20.16 12.98 11.01
CA GLY A 354 19.25 13.96 11.57
C GLY A 354 17.77 13.53 11.53
N PHE A 355 16.91 14.44 11.14
CA PHE A 355 15.46 14.22 11.17
C PHE A 355 14.76 14.82 9.94
N PHE A 356 13.51 14.42 9.72
CA PHE A 356 12.67 15.03 8.68
C PHE A 356 11.36 15.54 9.26
N THR A 357 10.74 16.51 8.57
CA THR A 357 9.49 17.14 9.01
C THR A 357 8.43 17.11 7.92
N ASN A 358 7.18 17.41 8.31
CA ASN A 358 6.03 17.58 7.42
C ASN A 358 5.57 16.29 6.71
N SER A 359 5.89 15.11 7.25
CA SER A 359 5.66 13.82 6.58
C SER A 359 4.20 13.58 6.18
N THR A 360 3.26 13.95 7.02
CA THR A 360 1.81 13.79 6.81
C THR A 360 1.04 15.11 6.85
N HIS A 361 1.76 16.23 6.91
CA HIS A 361 1.21 17.58 6.96
C HIS A 361 1.42 18.35 5.65
N HIS A 362 0.90 19.58 5.58
CA HIS A 362 0.87 20.39 4.36
C HIS A 362 1.48 21.78 4.58
N ASN A 363 2.30 21.92 5.62
CA ASN A 363 2.82 23.23 6.02
C ASN A 363 3.80 23.78 4.98
N ARG A 364 3.82 25.10 4.82
CA ARG A 364 4.76 25.75 3.90
C ARG A 364 6.19 25.41 4.27
N THR A 365 7.01 25.21 3.26
CA THR A 365 8.43 24.84 3.43
C THR A 365 9.19 25.77 4.36
N THR A 366 8.95 27.09 4.27
CA THR A 366 9.61 28.07 5.15
C THR A 366 9.20 27.98 6.62
N LEU A 367 7.95 27.55 6.92
CA LEU A 367 7.53 27.29 8.31
C LEU A 367 8.21 26.04 8.86
N GLU A 368 8.31 25.01 8.06
CA GLU A 368 9.00 23.78 8.44
C GLU A 368 10.51 23.99 8.60
N ILE A 369 11.14 24.83 7.77
CA ILE A 369 12.56 25.24 7.95
C ILE A 369 12.76 25.91 9.32
N ARG A 370 11.91 26.88 9.69
CA ARG A 370 12.02 27.55 11.01
C ARG A 370 11.86 26.57 12.17
N TYR A 371 10.90 25.65 12.04
CA TYR A 371 10.68 24.61 13.02
C TYR A 371 11.88 23.67 13.13
N ALA A 372 12.38 23.19 12.01
CA ALA A 372 13.50 22.29 11.93
C ALA A 372 14.81 22.97 12.41
N ASP A 373 15.05 24.25 12.11
CA ASP A 373 16.18 25.01 12.65
C ASP A 373 16.12 25.10 14.18
N TYR A 374 14.93 25.27 14.76
CA TYR A 374 14.78 25.22 16.20
C TYR A 374 15.12 23.84 16.76
N LEU A 375 14.59 22.76 16.16
CA LEU A 375 14.92 21.38 16.56
C LEU A 375 16.42 21.10 16.41
N SER A 376 17.03 21.50 15.31
CA SER A 376 18.48 21.34 15.06
C SER A 376 19.31 21.93 16.18
N ARG A 377 19.04 23.19 16.59
CA ARG A 377 19.74 23.83 17.73
C ARG A 377 19.56 23.05 19.05
N LYS A 378 18.45 22.35 19.24
CA LYS A 378 18.15 21.55 20.44
C LYS A 378 18.61 20.10 20.35
N THR A 379 19.08 19.67 19.19
CA THR A 379 19.58 18.32 18.90
C THR A 379 21.05 18.35 18.42
N HIS A 380 21.87 19.21 19.02
CA HIS A 380 23.32 19.32 18.77
C HIS A 380 23.67 19.68 17.31
N GLY A 381 22.87 20.51 16.66
CA GLY A 381 23.10 20.94 15.29
C GLY A 381 22.84 19.88 14.23
N LYS A 382 22.01 18.87 14.52
CA LYS A 382 21.63 17.83 13.56
C LYS A 382 20.97 18.41 12.32
N HIS A 383 21.27 17.82 11.19
CA HIS A 383 20.73 18.20 9.91
C HIS A 383 19.27 17.71 9.73
N TYR A 384 18.61 18.25 8.72
CA TYR A 384 17.22 17.87 8.46
C TYR A 384 16.87 17.92 6.98
N VAL A 385 15.79 17.24 6.63
CA VAL A 385 15.12 17.34 5.33
C VAL A 385 13.63 17.61 5.52
N ILE A 386 12.97 18.11 4.49
CA ILE A 386 11.54 18.47 4.56
C ILE A 386 10.75 17.70 3.49
N ASN A 387 9.64 17.11 3.91
CA ASN A 387 8.68 16.57 2.98
C ASN A 387 7.89 17.68 2.29
N THR A 388 7.98 17.72 0.97
CA THR A 388 7.31 18.73 0.13
C THR A 388 6.28 18.13 -0.82
N ALA A 389 5.95 16.86 -0.67
CA ALA A 389 5.08 16.11 -1.58
C ALA A 389 3.74 16.79 -1.88
N VAL A 390 3.11 17.42 -0.86
CA VAL A 390 1.74 17.92 -0.95
C VAL A 390 1.57 19.33 -0.34
N ASN A 391 2.65 20.08 -0.16
CA ASN A 391 2.66 21.34 0.58
C ASN A 391 2.66 22.60 -0.28
N GLY A 392 2.56 22.50 -1.61
CA GLY A 392 2.64 23.66 -2.53
C GLY A 392 1.61 24.77 -2.24
N ARG A 393 0.47 24.43 -1.66
CA ARG A 393 -0.55 25.40 -1.25
C ARG A 393 -0.52 25.74 0.24
N GLY A 394 0.43 25.17 0.99
CA GLY A 394 0.60 25.40 2.43
C GLY A 394 -0.46 24.71 3.30
N SER A 395 -0.51 25.08 4.56
CA SER A 395 -1.39 24.51 5.58
C SER A 395 -2.87 24.66 5.25
N LEU A 396 -3.68 23.80 5.87
CA LEU A 396 -5.14 23.96 5.87
C LEU A 396 -5.52 25.25 6.61
N ARG A 397 -6.42 26.03 6.00
CA ARG A 397 -6.89 27.27 6.62
C ARG A 397 -7.71 26.99 7.88
N PRO A 398 -7.70 27.86 8.90
CA PRO A 398 -8.48 27.65 10.12
C PRO A 398 -9.96 27.36 9.85
N ARG A 399 -10.59 28.08 8.92
CA ARG A 399 -12.00 27.87 8.51
C ARG A 399 -12.25 26.45 7.95
N ASP A 400 -11.29 25.86 7.26
CA ASP A 400 -11.42 24.51 6.72
C ASP A 400 -11.34 23.47 7.84
N ARG A 401 -10.52 23.72 8.88
CA ARG A 401 -10.45 22.88 10.10
C ARG A 401 -11.73 22.94 10.91
N VAL A 402 -12.32 24.12 11.06
CA VAL A 402 -13.62 24.30 11.75
C VAL A 402 -14.73 23.58 11.02
N ARG A 403 -14.78 23.72 9.68
CA ARG A 403 -15.84 23.14 8.85
C ARG A 403 -15.79 21.61 8.80
N TYR A 404 -14.61 21.01 8.77
CA TYR A 404 -14.42 19.59 8.49
C TYR A 404 -13.77 18.80 9.62
N GLY A 405 -13.38 19.46 10.71
CA GLY A 405 -12.68 18.84 11.83
C GLY A 405 -11.32 18.26 11.42
N ASN A 406 -10.78 17.37 12.25
CA ASN A 406 -9.50 16.72 11.98
C ASN A 406 -9.54 15.80 10.75
N SER A 407 -10.72 15.34 10.36
CA SER A 407 -10.92 14.46 9.21
C SER A 407 -10.55 15.10 7.86
N ILE A 408 -10.44 16.45 7.78
CA ILE A 408 -9.97 17.15 6.58
C ILE A 408 -8.53 16.77 6.20
N ARG A 409 -7.73 16.26 7.12
CA ARG A 409 -6.35 15.80 6.83
C ARG A 409 -6.31 14.57 5.93
N CYS A 410 -7.43 13.86 5.82
CA CYS A 410 -7.58 12.72 4.95
C CYS A 410 -7.85 13.17 3.51
N ASN A 411 -6.85 13.11 2.64
CA ASN A 411 -6.88 13.58 1.24
C ASN A 411 -7.46 15.01 1.10
N PRO A 412 -6.91 16.03 1.77
CA PRO A 412 -7.54 17.32 1.87
C PRO A 412 -7.67 18.02 0.52
N PRO A 413 -8.81 18.67 0.25
CA PRO A 413 -9.05 19.38 -0.99
C PRO A 413 -8.15 20.62 -1.13
N GLY A 414 -7.88 21.02 -2.37
CA GLY A 414 -7.15 22.26 -2.68
C GLY A 414 -5.66 22.24 -2.32
N ARG A 415 -5.08 21.04 -2.06
CA ARG A 415 -3.62 20.91 -1.89
C ARG A 415 -2.94 20.86 -3.24
N GLY A 416 -1.61 21.02 -3.27
CA GLY A 416 -0.80 21.00 -4.48
C GLY A 416 0.57 20.38 -4.22
N LEU A 417 1.20 19.86 -5.28
CA LEU A 417 2.60 19.46 -5.21
C LEU A 417 3.45 20.65 -4.78
N GLY A 418 4.38 20.41 -3.87
CA GLY A 418 5.37 21.38 -3.43
C GLY A 418 6.69 21.26 -4.19
N PRO A 419 7.77 21.89 -3.71
CA PRO A 419 9.08 21.83 -4.32
C PRO A 419 9.48 20.39 -4.66
N ARG A 420 10.05 20.21 -5.85
CA ARG A 420 10.49 18.90 -6.33
C ARG A 420 11.63 18.35 -5.47
N PRO A 421 11.78 17.03 -5.40
CA PRO A 421 12.91 16.41 -4.71
C PRO A 421 14.24 16.95 -5.19
N THR A 422 15.07 17.44 -4.26
CA THR A 422 16.39 18.03 -4.55
C THR A 422 17.25 18.12 -3.31
N SER A 423 18.57 17.94 -3.48
CA SER A 423 19.60 18.29 -2.49
C SER A 423 20.26 19.66 -2.78
N ALA A 424 19.90 20.30 -3.89
CA ALA A 424 20.31 21.66 -4.21
C ALA A 424 19.45 22.67 -3.44
N VAL A 425 19.80 22.90 -2.19
CA VAL A 425 19.11 23.81 -1.28
C VAL A 425 19.87 25.12 -1.11
N PRO A 426 19.20 26.25 -0.81
CA PRO A 426 19.86 27.54 -0.64
C PRO A 426 20.87 27.52 0.51
N ALA A 427 22.06 28.10 0.29
CA ALA A 427 23.17 28.13 1.26
C ALA A 427 22.80 28.81 2.59
N LYS A 428 21.81 29.70 2.61
CA LYS A 428 21.30 30.34 3.83
C LYS A 428 20.64 29.37 4.83
N TYR A 429 20.43 28.09 4.43
CA TYR A 429 19.90 27.03 5.29
C TYR A 429 20.96 25.93 5.48
N PRO A 430 22.01 26.17 6.28
CA PRO A 430 23.21 25.30 6.35
C PRO A 430 22.93 23.91 6.93
N ARG A 431 21.79 23.70 7.58
CA ARG A 431 21.38 22.41 8.16
C ARG A 431 20.31 21.69 7.34
N LEU A 432 19.79 22.31 6.29
CA LEU A 432 18.84 21.68 5.37
C LEU A 432 19.64 20.86 4.34
N ASP A 433 19.46 19.53 4.35
CA ASP A 433 20.14 18.62 3.42
C ASP A 433 19.39 18.43 2.11
N GLY A 434 18.06 18.59 2.12
CA GLY A 434 17.25 18.45 0.93
C GLY A 434 15.76 18.62 1.15
N LEU A 435 15.04 18.65 0.04
CA LEU A 435 13.57 18.63 -0.04
C LEU A 435 13.18 17.32 -0.75
N PHE A 436 12.23 16.58 -0.22
CA PHE A 436 11.84 15.27 -0.77
C PHE A 436 10.33 15.05 -0.78
N TRP A 437 9.87 14.18 -1.65
CA TRP A 437 8.49 13.70 -1.66
C TRP A 437 8.39 12.40 -0.88
N ILE A 438 8.56 12.48 0.44
CA ILE A 438 8.52 11.34 1.36
C ILE A 438 7.11 10.74 1.41
N GLY A 439 6.09 11.59 1.31
CA GLY A 439 4.67 11.22 1.38
C GLY A 439 4.10 10.56 0.13
N ASN A 440 4.84 10.36 -0.95
CA ASN A 440 4.42 9.81 -2.24
C ASN A 440 3.10 10.42 -2.76
N PRO A 441 3.15 11.51 -3.55
CA PRO A 441 1.95 12.24 -3.98
C PRO A 441 0.96 11.34 -4.72
N GLY A 442 -0.33 11.49 -4.41
CA GLY A 442 -1.39 10.71 -5.04
C GLY A 442 -1.75 9.41 -4.30
N ARG A 443 -1.03 9.00 -3.26
CA ARG A 443 -1.49 7.93 -2.37
C ARG A 443 -2.69 8.39 -1.55
N SER A 444 -3.70 7.53 -1.44
CA SER A 444 -4.88 7.76 -0.61
C SER A 444 -4.55 7.64 0.87
N ALA A 445 -5.11 8.53 1.67
CA ALA A 445 -5.16 8.39 3.12
C ALA A 445 -6.39 7.57 3.60
N GLY A 446 -7.14 6.99 2.66
CA GLY A 446 -8.33 6.20 2.94
C GLY A 446 -9.65 6.95 2.68
N ASN A 447 -10.74 6.22 2.85
CA ASN A 447 -12.11 6.73 2.71
C ASN A 447 -12.56 7.38 4.02
N CYS A 448 -12.09 8.56 4.30
CA CYS A 448 -12.33 9.28 5.55
C CYS A 448 -12.58 10.77 5.34
N GLY A 449 -13.28 11.39 6.26
CA GLY A 449 -13.55 12.82 6.27
C GLY A 449 -14.30 13.30 5.02
N THR A 450 -13.69 14.25 4.32
CA THR A 450 -14.24 14.84 3.07
C THR A 450 -14.02 13.97 1.83
N SER A 451 -13.32 12.84 1.96
CA SER A 451 -12.88 11.98 0.86
C SER A 451 -13.76 10.73 0.71
N ARG A 452 -15.09 10.88 0.80
CA ARG A 452 -16.02 9.77 0.56
C ARG A 452 -15.78 9.16 -0.83
N GLY A 453 -15.66 7.84 -0.88
CA GLY A 453 -15.35 7.11 -2.11
C GLY A 453 -13.88 7.14 -2.52
N ALA A 454 -12.96 7.60 -1.66
CA ALA A 454 -11.53 7.45 -1.88
C ALA A 454 -11.11 5.96 -1.80
N PRO A 455 -10.08 5.54 -2.53
CA PRO A 455 -9.52 4.21 -2.40
C PRO A 455 -9.01 3.93 -0.98
N PRO A 456 -8.80 2.66 -0.59
CA PRO A 456 -8.13 2.29 0.65
C PRO A 456 -6.82 3.05 0.87
N THR A 457 -6.40 3.14 2.14
CA THR A 457 -5.13 3.78 2.51
C THR A 457 -3.96 3.11 1.80
N GLY A 458 -3.11 3.94 1.18
CA GLY A 458 -1.92 3.48 0.46
C GLY A 458 -2.13 3.24 -1.03
N GLU A 459 -3.35 3.02 -1.50
CA GLU A 459 -3.66 2.89 -2.93
C GLU A 459 -3.55 4.24 -3.67
N PHE A 460 -3.38 4.17 -5.00
CA PHE A 460 -3.31 5.37 -5.82
C PHE A 460 -4.68 6.01 -6.05
N TYR A 461 -4.81 7.29 -5.73
CA TYR A 461 -6.04 8.08 -5.87
C TYR A 461 -5.93 9.08 -7.01
N LEU A 462 -6.34 8.70 -8.22
CA LEU A 462 -6.22 9.51 -9.44
C LEU A 462 -6.78 10.94 -9.27
N ARG A 463 -8.00 11.07 -8.73
CA ARG A 463 -8.64 12.38 -8.56
C ARG A 463 -7.81 13.31 -7.67
N TYR A 464 -7.24 12.77 -6.60
CA TYR A 464 -6.37 13.50 -5.70
C TYR A 464 -5.04 13.88 -6.37
N ALA A 465 -4.41 12.93 -7.06
CA ALA A 465 -3.17 13.16 -7.80
C ALA A 465 -3.31 14.28 -8.84
N LEU A 466 -4.38 14.25 -9.66
CA LEU A 466 -4.63 15.29 -10.67
C LEU A 466 -4.89 16.65 -10.04
N MET A 467 -5.57 16.71 -8.90
CA MET A 467 -5.74 17.94 -8.15
C MET A 467 -4.41 18.49 -7.62
N LEU A 468 -3.55 17.62 -7.06
CA LEU A 468 -2.22 18.02 -6.61
C LEU A 468 -1.37 18.60 -7.73
N ILE A 469 -1.39 17.97 -8.91
CA ILE A 469 -0.67 18.43 -10.11
C ILE A 469 -1.20 19.80 -10.56
N LYS A 470 -2.52 19.95 -10.69
CA LYS A 470 -3.16 21.21 -11.10
C LYS A 470 -2.83 22.37 -10.15
N ASN A 471 -2.67 22.11 -8.87
CA ASN A 471 -2.41 23.10 -7.84
C ASN A 471 -0.93 23.19 -7.45
N ALA A 472 -0.02 22.60 -8.22
CA ALA A 472 1.40 22.59 -7.90
C ALA A 472 1.99 24.00 -7.72
N ASP A 473 2.84 24.15 -6.71
CA ASP A 473 3.69 25.34 -6.53
C ASP A 473 5.07 24.87 -6.07
N TYR A 474 6.01 24.87 -6.98
CA TYR A 474 7.36 24.32 -6.75
C TYR A 474 8.32 25.30 -6.07
N ARG A 475 7.86 26.49 -5.68
CA ARG A 475 8.68 27.48 -4.99
C ARG A 475 8.82 27.16 -3.51
N ILE A 476 9.98 27.46 -2.95
CA ILE A 476 10.19 27.44 -1.50
C ILE A 476 9.50 28.68 -0.90
N ARG A 477 8.35 28.50 -0.33
CA ARG A 477 7.54 29.57 0.32
C ARG A 477 7.31 29.27 1.78
#